data_fc4b3dd70640ee3aebf1fc26394c1680
#
_entry.id   fc4b3dd70640ee3aebf1fc26394c1680
#
_cell.length_a   1.000
_cell.length_b   1.000
_cell.length_c   1.000
_cell.angle_alpha   90.00
_cell.angle_beta   90.00
_cell.angle_gamma   90.00
#
_symmetry.space_group_name_H-M   'P 1'
#
loop_
_entity.id
_entity.type
_entity.pdbx_description
1 polymer ?
#
loop_
_entity_poly.entity_id
_entity_poly.type
_entity_poly.pdbx_seq_one_letter_code
_entity_poly.pdbx_strand_id
1 'polypeptide(L)'
;MDEGPRIRILRDGPYEVIDVPLARTAQVETGYGEPIDWEPLEPLEVGRRYRLCRCGNSSTKPFCDDTHDEGFDGTEVADRRPRSARATVWPGEGVVMTDDFSLCTHAGYCGDRFTRVWEMIDETADPAIRERLQRMVSLCPSGRLAWSPAPGAPDVEPGFEPVVAICRDGPLLVRGGIPVESPDGEPYEVRNRVTLCRCGRSSNKPFCDGTHGRVGFREG
;
A
#
# COMPACT_ATOMS: atom_id res chain seq x y z
N MET A 1 20.44 -11.40 -18.36
CA MET A 1 18.98 -11.26 -18.59
C MET A 1 18.55 -10.03 -17.82
N ASP A 2 17.84 -9.11 -18.47
CA ASP A 2 17.31 -7.94 -17.79
C ASP A 2 16.14 -8.41 -16.90
N GLU A 3 16.27 -8.27 -15.58
CA GLU A 3 15.32 -8.87 -14.63
C GLU A 3 14.02 -8.07 -14.50
N GLY A 4 13.90 -6.92 -15.18
CA GLY A 4 12.74 -6.03 -15.10
C GLY A 4 12.47 -5.44 -13.70
N PRO A 5 11.56 -4.44 -13.59
CA PRO A 5 11.25 -3.79 -12.32
C PRO A 5 10.62 -4.76 -11.31
N ARG A 6 11.16 -4.80 -10.07
CA ARG A 6 10.66 -5.67 -8.99
C ARG A 6 11.18 -5.27 -7.62
N ILE A 7 10.56 -5.84 -6.59
CA ILE A 7 11.02 -5.76 -5.21
C ILE A 7 11.24 -7.18 -4.70
N ARG A 8 12.43 -7.49 -4.21
CA ARG A 8 12.75 -8.75 -3.54
C ARG A 8 12.84 -8.53 -2.04
N ILE A 9 12.20 -9.38 -1.29
CA ILE A 9 12.30 -9.40 0.16
C ILE A 9 13.47 -10.30 0.53
N LEU A 10 14.46 -9.76 1.22
CA LEU A 10 15.55 -10.59 1.72
C LEU A 10 15.15 -11.23 3.06
N ARG A 11 15.57 -12.48 3.28
CA ARG A 11 15.28 -13.20 4.53
C ARG A 11 15.80 -12.41 5.72
N ASP A 12 14.94 -12.12 6.69
CA ASP A 12 15.23 -11.29 7.88
C ASP A 12 16.00 -9.99 7.57
N GLY A 13 15.85 -9.49 6.35
CA GLY A 13 16.61 -8.39 5.79
C GLY A 13 15.74 -7.32 5.13
N PRO A 14 16.37 -6.43 4.35
CA PRO A 14 15.72 -5.31 3.67
C PRO A 14 14.85 -5.73 2.48
N TYR A 15 14.21 -4.74 1.89
CA TYR A 15 13.70 -4.84 0.53
C TYR A 15 14.82 -4.49 -0.45
N GLU A 16 15.15 -5.39 -1.38
CA GLU A 16 15.98 -5.10 -2.53
C GLU A 16 15.09 -4.65 -3.69
N VAL A 17 15.27 -3.42 -4.12
CA VAL A 17 14.49 -2.81 -5.21
C VAL A 17 15.33 -2.77 -6.47
N ILE A 18 14.76 -3.19 -7.60
CA ILE A 18 15.46 -3.34 -8.88
C ILE A 18 14.69 -2.60 -9.95
N ASP A 19 15.34 -1.67 -10.65
CA ASP A 19 14.81 -0.89 -11.79
C ASP A 19 13.49 -0.17 -11.51
N VAL A 20 13.26 0.29 -10.27
CA VAL A 20 12.08 1.04 -9.86
C VAL A 20 12.50 2.41 -9.33
N PRO A 21 11.89 3.52 -9.80
CA PRO A 21 12.11 4.85 -9.23
C PRO A 21 11.70 4.92 -7.76
N LEU A 22 12.40 5.77 -7.00
CA LEU A 22 12.11 6.07 -5.60
C LEU A 22 11.69 7.53 -5.47
N ALA A 23 10.61 7.80 -4.74
CA ALA A 23 10.15 9.16 -4.47
C ALA A 23 9.60 9.26 -3.04
N ARG A 24 9.32 10.49 -2.60
CA ARG A 24 8.53 10.74 -1.39
C ARG A 24 7.08 11.04 -1.77
N THR A 25 6.18 10.83 -0.83
CA THR A 25 4.77 11.21 -0.97
C THR A 25 4.19 11.62 0.38
N ALA A 26 3.17 12.48 0.35
CA ALA A 26 2.42 12.88 1.52
C ALA A 26 0.92 12.75 1.29
N GLN A 27 0.18 12.61 2.37
CA GLN A 27 -1.27 12.76 2.34
C GLN A 27 -1.61 14.25 2.29
N VAL A 28 -2.53 14.59 1.40
CA VAL A 28 -3.19 15.91 1.41
C VAL A 28 -4.40 15.80 2.32
N GLU A 29 -4.47 16.63 3.34
CA GLU A 29 -5.52 16.59 4.35
C GLU A 29 -6.37 17.87 4.33
N THR A 30 -7.63 17.73 4.72
CA THR A 30 -8.48 18.88 5.05
C THR A 30 -7.98 19.59 6.31
N GLY A 31 -8.50 20.78 6.59
CA GLY A 31 -8.23 21.49 7.85
C GLY A 31 -8.66 20.74 9.13
N TYR A 32 -9.28 19.58 8.98
CA TYR A 32 -9.71 18.68 10.06
C TYR A 32 -8.91 17.37 10.12
N GLY A 33 -7.85 17.25 9.31
CA GLY A 33 -6.98 16.05 9.29
C GLY A 33 -7.59 14.86 8.53
N GLU A 34 -8.56 15.08 7.67
CA GLU A 34 -9.14 14.03 6.82
C GLU A 34 -8.34 13.93 5.51
N PRO A 35 -7.81 12.75 5.16
CA PRO A 35 -7.04 12.59 3.94
C PRO A 35 -7.97 12.63 2.71
N ILE A 36 -7.62 13.44 1.72
CA ILE A 36 -8.42 13.66 0.51
C ILE A 36 -7.67 13.40 -0.79
N ASP A 37 -6.34 13.34 -0.74
CA ASP A 37 -5.51 13.04 -1.91
C ASP A 37 -4.09 12.61 -1.51
N TRP A 38 -3.28 12.24 -2.52
CA TRP A 38 -1.86 11.97 -2.40
C TRP A 38 -1.06 12.99 -3.18
N GLU A 39 -0.16 13.71 -2.53
CA GLU A 39 0.78 14.63 -3.16
C GLU A 39 2.10 13.89 -3.46
N PRO A 40 2.53 13.82 -4.73
CA PRO A 40 3.88 13.40 -5.05
C PRO A 40 4.86 14.48 -4.61
N LEU A 41 5.91 14.08 -3.90
CA LEU A 41 7.00 14.96 -3.48
C LEU A 41 8.25 14.65 -4.31
N GLU A 42 9.41 15.13 -3.84
CA GLU A 42 10.66 15.01 -4.56
C GLU A 42 11.03 13.55 -4.88
N PRO A 43 11.52 13.27 -6.09
CA PRO A 43 12.18 12.01 -6.40
C PRO A 43 13.52 11.93 -5.67
N LEU A 44 13.92 10.71 -5.31
CA LEU A 44 15.26 10.45 -4.78
C LEU A 44 16.12 9.81 -5.85
N GLU A 45 17.34 10.30 -5.99
CA GLU A 45 18.29 9.67 -6.90
C GLU A 45 18.79 8.34 -6.32
N VAL A 46 18.58 7.27 -7.09
CA VAL A 46 19.00 5.91 -6.74
C VAL A 46 19.59 5.21 -7.95
N GLY A 47 20.46 4.24 -7.72
CA GLY A 47 20.94 3.35 -8.77
C GLY A 47 19.85 2.36 -9.21
N ARG A 48 20.16 1.56 -10.24
CA ARG A 48 19.27 0.49 -10.73
C ARG A 48 18.88 -0.52 -9.62
N ARG A 49 19.71 -0.67 -8.59
CA ARG A 49 19.50 -1.58 -7.46
C ARG A 49 19.84 -0.86 -6.16
N TYR A 50 18.91 -0.91 -5.22
CA TYR A 50 19.09 -0.29 -3.90
C TYR A 50 18.31 -1.06 -2.84
N ARG A 51 18.62 -0.83 -1.55
CA ARG A 51 18.02 -1.52 -0.42
C ARG A 51 17.30 -0.55 0.50
N LEU A 52 16.03 -0.85 0.79
CA LEU A 52 15.20 -0.06 1.71
C LEU A 52 15.06 -0.78 3.06
N CYS A 53 15.12 -0.01 4.13
CA CYS A 53 14.96 -0.50 5.49
C CYS A 53 13.58 -1.15 5.69
N ARG A 54 13.58 -2.37 6.23
CA ARG A 54 12.38 -3.15 6.57
C ARG A 54 12.24 -3.36 8.08
N CYS A 55 13.35 -3.32 8.85
CA CYS A 55 13.37 -3.53 10.30
C CYS A 55 12.92 -2.31 11.11
N GLY A 56 12.99 -1.10 10.52
CA GLY A 56 12.63 0.17 11.17
C GLY A 56 13.73 0.80 12.00
N ASN A 57 14.91 0.16 12.15
CA ASN A 57 15.98 0.58 13.03
C ASN A 57 17.16 1.26 12.33
N SER A 58 17.22 1.23 10.98
CA SER A 58 18.29 1.90 10.24
C SER A 58 18.47 3.35 10.67
N SER A 59 19.71 3.80 10.78
CA SER A 59 20.08 5.21 11.04
C SER A 59 20.07 6.06 9.76
N THR A 60 20.03 5.44 8.59
CA THR A 60 20.06 6.08 7.27
C THR A 60 18.75 5.91 6.49
N LYS A 61 17.62 5.83 7.20
CA LYS A 61 16.32 5.70 6.53
C LYS A 61 16.11 6.72 5.40
N PRO A 62 15.54 6.31 4.27
CA PRO A 62 14.82 5.06 4.03
C PRO A 62 15.72 3.86 3.69
N PHE A 63 17.03 4.06 3.54
CA PHE A 63 17.96 3.03 3.12
C PHE A 63 18.33 2.07 4.25
N CYS A 64 18.73 0.85 3.86
CA CYS A 64 19.25 -0.14 4.79
C CYS A 64 20.71 0.17 5.11
N ASP A 65 21.09 0.01 6.40
CA ASP A 65 22.44 0.13 6.92
C ASP A 65 22.88 -1.14 7.67
N ASP A 66 22.20 -2.26 7.39
CA ASP A 66 22.42 -3.58 7.94
C ASP A 66 22.12 -3.73 9.46
N THR A 67 21.54 -2.72 10.13
CA THR A 67 21.08 -2.82 11.55
C THR A 67 20.08 -3.97 11.76
N HIS A 68 19.45 -4.50 10.69
CA HIS A 68 18.57 -5.68 10.80
C HIS A 68 19.31 -6.95 11.30
N ASP A 69 20.63 -7.06 11.13
CA ASP A 69 21.45 -8.17 11.63
C ASP A 69 21.45 -8.26 13.16
N GLU A 70 21.02 -7.20 13.87
CA GLU A 70 20.90 -7.15 15.31
C GLU A 70 19.64 -7.86 15.87
N GLY A 71 19.02 -8.75 15.09
CA GLY A 71 17.90 -9.60 15.54
C GLY A 71 16.53 -9.20 15.01
N PHE A 72 16.45 -8.67 13.80
CA PHE A 72 15.18 -8.44 13.14
C PHE A 72 14.53 -9.76 12.69
N ASP A 73 13.33 -10.04 13.18
CA ASP A 73 12.47 -11.11 12.66
C ASP A 73 11.63 -10.56 11.51
N GLY A 74 12.03 -10.91 10.30
CA GLY A 74 11.36 -10.55 9.07
C GLY A 74 10.36 -11.61 8.57
N THR A 75 10.01 -12.62 9.37
CA THR A 75 9.09 -13.69 8.98
C THR A 75 7.81 -13.14 8.35
N GLU A 76 7.52 -13.62 7.15
CA GLU A 76 6.31 -13.23 6.41
C GLU A 76 5.14 -14.11 6.83
N VAL A 77 4.02 -13.45 7.12
CA VAL A 77 2.80 -14.09 7.64
C VAL A 77 1.57 -13.73 6.80
N ALA A 78 1.73 -12.88 5.80
CA ALA A 78 0.62 -12.44 4.96
C ALA A 78 0.04 -13.62 4.15
N ASP A 79 -1.28 -13.64 4.04
CA ASP A 79 -1.98 -14.61 3.23
C ASP A 79 -1.65 -14.40 1.74
N ARG A 80 -1.20 -15.46 1.06
CA ARG A 80 -0.79 -15.44 -0.35
C ARG A 80 -1.93 -15.75 -1.33
N ARG A 81 -3.11 -16.11 -0.82
CA ARG A 81 -4.26 -16.31 -1.70
C ARG A 81 -4.59 -15.02 -2.43
N PRO A 82 -5.14 -15.09 -3.66
CA PRO A 82 -5.58 -13.90 -4.37
C PRO A 82 -6.55 -13.06 -3.53
N ARG A 83 -6.49 -11.74 -3.67
CA ARG A 83 -7.38 -10.80 -2.97
C ARG A 83 -8.85 -11.14 -3.20
N SER A 84 -9.22 -11.54 -4.43
CA SER A 84 -10.58 -11.94 -4.78
C SER A 84 -11.13 -13.11 -3.94
N ALA A 85 -10.27 -13.96 -3.40
CA ALA A 85 -10.66 -15.08 -2.54
C ALA A 85 -10.84 -14.68 -1.05
N ARG A 86 -10.48 -13.45 -0.67
CA ARG A 86 -10.48 -12.93 0.70
C ARG A 86 -11.40 -11.73 0.90
N ALA A 87 -11.64 -10.97 -0.17
CA ALA A 87 -12.39 -9.72 -0.11
C ALA A 87 -13.89 -9.96 0.08
N THR A 88 -14.50 -9.17 0.95
CA THR A 88 -15.95 -9.04 1.07
C THR A 88 -16.47 -8.18 -0.07
N VAL A 89 -17.60 -8.59 -0.67
CA VAL A 89 -18.26 -7.89 -1.78
C VAL A 89 -19.40 -7.03 -1.25
N TRP A 90 -19.42 -5.76 -1.67
CA TRP A 90 -20.43 -4.77 -1.34
C TRP A 90 -21.10 -4.27 -2.63
N PRO A 91 -22.27 -4.81 -3.00
CA PRO A 91 -22.97 -4.38 -4.22
C PRO A 91 -23.69 -3.06 -4.00
N GLY A 92 -23.56 -2.14 -4.96
CA GLY A 92 -24.32 -0.92 -5.06
C GLY A 92 -24.90 -0.72 -6.46
N GLU A 93 -25.64 0.35 -6.69
CA GLU A 93 -26.17 0.64 -8.03
C GLU A 93 -25.08 1.25 -8.93
N GLY A 94 -24.74 0.55 -10.02
CA GLY A 94 -23.69 0.95 -10.96
C GLY A 94 -22.26 0.89 -10.40
N VAL A 95 -22.06 0.23 -9.28
CA VAL A 95 -20.74 0.00 -8.67
C VAL A 95 -20.78 -1.24 -7.77
N VAL A 96 -19.68 -1.97 -7.75
CA VAL A 96 -19.43 -3.03 -6.76
C VAL A 96 -18.13 -2.69 -6.05
N MET A 97 -18.18 -2.50 -4.74
CA MET A 97 -16.98 -2.32 -3.93
C MET A 97 -16.54 -3.67 -3.34
N THR A 98 -15.25 -3.90 -3.27
CA THR A 98 -14.64 -5.06 -2.62
C THR A 98 -13.68 -4.61 -1.52
N ASP A 99 -13.67 -5.32 -0.38
CA ASP A 99 -12.92 -4.97 0.83
C ASP A 99 -12.13 -6.18 1.35
N ASP A 100 -10.81 -6.16 1.22
CA ASP A 100 -9.91 -7.10 1.88
C ASP A 100 -9.29 -6.45 3.12
N PHE A 101 -9.95 -6.59 4.26
CA PHE A 101 -9.54 -5.93 5.50
C PHE A 101 -8.12 -6.29 5.95
N SER A 102 -7.60 -7.45 5.55
CA SER A 102 -6.23 -7.88 5.90
C SER A 102 -5.14 -6.92 5.38
N LEU A 103 -5.46 -6.10 4.37
CA LEU A 103 -4.56 -5.12 3.78
C LEU A 103 -4.74 -3.70 4.36
N CYS A 104 -5.51 -3.52 5.43
CA CYS A 104 -5.78 -2.19 5.97
C CYS A 104 -4.54 -1.56 6.62
N THR A 105 -4.13 -0.40 6.13
CA THR A 105 -3.04 0.41 6.70
C THR A 105 -3.51 1.54 7.59
N HIS A 106 -4.82 1.67 7.79
CA HIS A 106 -5.46 2.76 8.54
C HIS A 106 -5.15 4.17 8.00
N ALA A 107 -4.98 4.29 6.68
CA ALA A 107 -4.64 5.57 6.03
C ALA A 107 -5.81 6.58 5.96
N GLY A 108 -7.04 6.19 6.32
CA GLY A 108 -8.15 7.12 6.54
C GLY A 108 -9.05 7.45 5.33
N TYR A 109 -8.66 7.14 4.10
CA TYR A 109 -9.41 7.53 2.89
C TYR A 109 -10.83 6.95 2.73
N CYS A 110 -11.20 5.97 3.53
CA CYS A 110 -12.48 5.27 3.43
C CYS A 110 -13.62 5.93 4.24
N GLY A 111 -13.39 7.10 4.81
CA GLY A 111 -14.41 7.85 5.55
C GLY A 111 -13.93 9.24 5.92
N ASP A 112 -14.89 10.07 6.25
CA ASP A 112 -14.70 11.38 6.87
C ASP A 112 -15.59 11.50 8.11
N ARG A 113 -15.74 12.71 8.65
CA ARG A 113 -16.60 12.96 9.83
C ARG A 113 -18.09 12.73 9.59
N PHE A 114 -18.54 12.63 8.34
CA PHE A 114 -19.96 12.58 7.98
C PHE A 114 -20.40 11.21 7.50
N THR A 115 -19.54 10.48 6.79
CA THR A 115 -19.90 9.21 6.15
C THR A 115 -18.70 8.34 5.88
N ARG A 116 -18.96 7.07 5.56
CA ARG A 116 -17.97 6.06 5.18
C ARG A 116 -18.42 5.36 3.90
N VAL A 117 -17.47 4.82 3.16
CA VAL A 117 -17.77 4.12 1.89
C VAL A 117 -18.76 2.96 2.04
N TRP A 118 -18.81 2.32 3.21
CA TRP A 118 -19.77 1.24 3.51
C TRP A 118 -21.20 1.73 3.76
N GLU A 119 -21.39 2.99 4.11
CA GLU A 119 -22.69 3.66 4.23
C GLU A 119 -23.12 4.21 2.86
N MET A 120 -22.17 4.79 2.13
CA MET A 120 -22.41 5.38 0.80
C MET A 120 -22.82 4.32 -0.22
N ILE A 121 -22.43 3.05 -0.09
CA ILE A 121 -22.71 2.01 -1.07
C ILE A 121 -24.22 1.81 -1.30
N ASP A 122 -25.03 1.98 -0.26
CA ASP A 122 -26.49 1.84 -0.32
C ASP A 122 -27.17 3.04 -1.01
N GLU A 123 -26.44 4.14 -1.19
CA GLU A 123 -26.94 5.39 -1.79
C GLU A 123 -26.36 5.65 -3.19
N THR A 124 -25.71 4.67 -3.80
CA THR A 124 -25.03 4.81 -5.09
C THR A 124 -25.96 4.93 -6.31
N ALA A 125 -27.28 4.87 -6.13
CA ALA A 125 -28.28 5.34 -7.10
C ALA A 125 -28.05 6.82 -7.45
N ASP A 126 -27.60 7.65 -6.49
CA ASP A 126 -27.14 9.01 -6.75
C ASP A 126 -25.76 8.97 -7.41
N PRO A 127 -25.63 9.52 -8.65
CA PRO A 127 -24.34 9.55 -9.35
C PRO A 127 -23.24 10.30 -8.58
N ALA A 128 -23.57 11.35 -7.83
CA ALA A 128 -22.59 12.14 -7.09
C ALA A 128 -22.02 11.34 -5.90
N ILE A 129 -22.88 10.58 -5.20
CA ILE A 129 -22.43 9.69 -4.11
C ILE A 129 -21.59 8.56 -4.68
N ARG A 130 -22.00 7.96 -5.80
CA ARG A 130 -21.26 6.91 -6.47
C ARG A 130 -19.86 7.37 -6.91
N GLU A 131 -19.74 8.53 -7.55
CA GLU A 131 -18.46 9.11 -7.97
C GLU A 131 -17.55 9.39 -6.77
N ARG A 132 -18.09 9.93 -5.69
CA ARG A 132 -17.37 10.18 -4.44
C ARG A 132 -16.83 8.87 -3.84
N LEU A 133 -17.68 7.83 -3.75
CA LEU A 133 -17.27 6.51 -3.29
C LEU A 133 -16.12 5.95 -4.12
N GLN A 134 -16.27 5.98 -5.45
CA GLN A 134 -15.25 5.50 -6.39
C GLN A 134 -13.91 6.22 -6.19
N ARG A 135 -13.94 7.54 -6.01
CA ARG A 135 -12.75 8.33 -5.71
C ARG A 135 -12.11 7.91 -4.37
N MET A 136 -12.88 7.83 -3.29
CA MET A 136 -12.39 7.45 -1.95
C MET A 136 -11.77 6.06 -1.96
N VAL A 137 -12.40 5.11 -2.63
CA VAL A 137 -11.90 3.74 -2.81
C VAL A 137 -10.60 3.74 -3.61
N SER A 138 -10.51 4.54 -4.68
CA SER A 138 -9.32 4.64 -5.53
C SER A 138 -8.12 5.28 -4.82
N LEU A 139 -8.33 6.07 -3.78
CA LEU A 139 -7.29 6.67 -2.95
C LEU A 139 -6.72 5.73 -1.89
N CYS A 140 -7.35 4.57 -1.63
CA CYS A 140 -6.86 3.59 -0.66
C CYS A 140 -5.46 3.08 -1.04
N PRO A 141 -4.38 3.38 -0.28
CA PRO A 141 -3.02 3.14 -0.73
C PRO A 141 -2.62 1.67 -0.83
N SER A 142 -3.24 0.83 -0.03
CA SER A 142 -2.93 -0.60 0.00
C SER A 142 -3.77 -1.41 -1.00
N GLY A 143 -4.73 -0.76 -1.67
CA GLY A 143 -5.74 -1.44 -2.46
C GLY A 143 -6.58 -2.44 -1.66
N ARG A 144 -6.68 -2.27 -0.33
CA ARG A 144 -7.68 -2.97 0.48
C ARG A 144 -9.05 -2.84 -0.15
N LEU A 145 -9.43 -1.60 -0.49
CA LEU A 145 -10.65 -1.28 -1.20
C LEU A 145 -10.37 -1.22 -2.70
N ALA A 146 -11.23 -1.81 -3.50
CA ALA A 146 -11.28 -1.66 -4.95
C ALA A 146 -12.74 -1.61 -5.41
N TRP A 147 -12.98 -1.16 -6.63
CA TRP A 147 -14.32 -1.10 -7.19
C TRP A 147 -14.36 -1.55 -8.64
N SER A 148 -15.51 -2.08 -9.06
CA SER A 148 -15.80 -2.46 -10.43
C SER A 148 -17.19 -1.94 -10.85
N PRO A 149 -17.49 -1.76 -12.16
CA PRO A 149 -18.78 -1.23 -12.61
C PRO A 149 -19.93 -2.21 -12.46
N ALA A 150 -19.64 -3.52 -12.35
CA ALA A 150 -20.64 -4.57 -12.23
C ALA A 150 -20.03 -5.82 -11.57
N PRO A 151 -20.85 -6.73 -11.03
CA PRO A 151 -20.38 -8.01 -10.50
C PRO A 151 -19.58 -8.80 -11.56
N GLY A 152 -18.38 -9.24 -11.17
CA GLY A 152 -17.48 -10.02 -12.05
C GLY A 152 -16.72 -9.20 -13.11
N ALA A 153 -16.96 -7.90 -13.20
CA ALA A 153 -16.14 -7.01 -14.01
C ALA A 153 -14.76 -6.79 -13.35
N PRO A 154 -13.71 -6.49 -14.13
CA PRO A 154 -12.40 -6.13 -13.59
C PRO A 154 -12.49 -4.90 -12.69
N ASP A 155 -11.63 -4.86 -11.65
CA ASP A 155 -11.46 -3.68 -10.81
C ASP A 155 -11.01 -2.48 -11.66
N VAL A 156 -11.57 -1.31 -11.39
CA VAL A 156 -11.14 -0.05 -12.00
C VAL A 156 -10.05 0.55 -11.09
N GLU A 157 -8.85 0.59 -11.61
CA GLU A 157 -7.68 1.08 -10.89
C GLU A 157 -7.16 2.40 -11.50
N PRO A 158 -6.63 3.32 -10.68
CA PRO A 158 -5.94 4.51 -11.20
C PRO A 158 -4.74 4.11 -12.07
N GLY A 159 -4.45 4.90 -13.10
CA GLY A 159 -3.22 4.76 -13.87
C GLY A 159 -2.03 5.29 -13.07
N PHE A 160 -1.15 4.40 -12.61
CA PHE A 160 0.07 4.76 -11.90
C PHE A 160 1.30 4.33 -12.68
N GLU A 161 2.27 5.24 -12.79
CA GLU A 161 3.62 4.86 -13.20
C GLU A 161 4.28 4.03 -12.08
N PRO A 162 5.14 3.06 -12.45
CA PRO A 162 5.88 2.26 -11.48
C PRO A 162 6.75 3.13 -10.57
N VAL A 163 6.50 3.06 -9.25
CA VAL A 163 7.27 3.81 -8.25
C VAL A 163 7.15 3.17 -6.87
N VAL A 164 8.22 3.25 -6.10
CA VAL A 164 8.18 3.11 -4.64
C VAL A 164 8.14 4.50 -4.03
N ALA A 165 7.04 4.84 -3.35
CA ALA A 165 6.88 6.13 -2.70
C ALA A 165 6.95 5.98 -1.17
N ILE A 166 7.80 6.78 -0.54
CA ILE A 166 8.02 6.78 0.90
C ILE A 166 6.98 7.67 1.55
N CYS A 167 6.09 7.09 2.36
CA CYS A 167 5.21 7.87 3.21
C CYS A 167 5.95 8.34 4.45
N ARG A 168 5.90 9.64 4.77
CA ARG A 168 6.53 10.18 5.97
C ARG A 168 6.03 9.43 7.21
N ASP A 169 6.96 8.95 8.04
CA ASP A 169 6.67 8.18 9.26
C ASP A 169 5.71 6.98 9.05
N GLY A 170 5.62 6.49 7.81
CA GLY A 170 4.64 5.50 7.36
C GLY A 170 5.27 4.37 6.53
N PRO A 171 4.44 3.65 5.79
CA PRO A 171 4.87 2.54 4.93
C PRO A 171 5.60 3.00 3.66
N LEU A 172 6.07 2.03 2.90
CA LEU A 172 6.37 2.22 1.48
C LEU A 172 5.09 1.99 0.70
N LEU A 173 4.71 2.96 -0.13
CA LEU A 173 3.60 2.84 -1.08
C LEU A 173 4.16 2.43 -2.43
N VAL A 174 3.87 1.21 -2.86
CA VAL A 174 4.28 0.65 -4.15
C VAL A 174 3.14 0.80 -5.13
N ARG A 175 3.39 1.42 -6.28
CA ARG A 175 2.41 1.70 -7.33
C ARG A 175 2.88 1.18 -8.68
N GLY A 176 1.92 0.98 -9.62
CA GLY A 176 2.20 0.65 -11.01
C GLY A 176 2.51 -0.83 -11.26
N GLY A 177 1.93 -1.73 -10.45
CA GLY A 177 2.00 -3.16 -10.74
C GLY A 177 3.37 -3.81 -10.56
N ILE A 178 4.16 -3.34 -9.62
CA ILE A 178 5.52 -3.86 -9.36
C ILE A 178 5.41 -5.21 -8.63
N PRO A 179 6.01 -6.30 -9.13
CA PRO A 179 6.08 -7.58 -8.44
C PRO A 179 6.84 -7.45 -7.11
N VAL A 180 6.30 -8.06 -6.05
CA VAL A 180 6.94 -8.21 -4.74
C VAL A 180 7.20 -9.69 -4.52
N GLU A 181 8.47 -10.06 -4.50
CA GLU A 181 8.94 -11.45 -4.38
C GLU A 181 9.34 -11.75 -2.93
N SER A 182 8.84 -12.83 -2.39
CA SER A 182 9.21 -13.37 -1.08
C SER A 182 10.64 -13.95 -1.10
N PRO A 183 11.28 -14.20 0.06
CA PRO A 183 12.60 -14.80 0.13
C PRO A 183 12.73 -16.20 -0.49
N ASP A 184 11.62 -16.90 -0.70
CA ASP A 184 11.58 -18.18 -1.42
C ASP A 184 11.53 -18.01 -2.96
N GLY A 185 11.47 -16.77 -3.46
CA GLY A 185 11.40 -16.43 -4.88
C GLY A 185 9.97 -16.40 -5.44
N GLU A 186 8.97 -16.79 -4.66
CA GLU A 186 7.58 -16.77 -5.10
C GLU A 186 6.98 -15.35 -4.97
N PRO A 187 6.37 -14.80 -6.01
CA PRO A 187 5.76 -13.49 -5.94
C PRO A 187 4.45 -13.51 -5.13
N TYR A 188 4.17 -12.41 -4.45
CA TYR A 188 2.82 -12.08 -4.03
C TYR A 188 1.96 -11.71 -5.25
N GLU A 189 0.63 -11.75 -5.09
CA GLU A 189 -0.28 -11.25 -6.13
C GLU A 189 0.15 -9.85 -6.59
N VAL A 190 0.44 -9.72 -7.89
CA VAL A 190 0.82 -8.42 -8.47
C VAL A 190 -0.40 -7.51 -8.49
N ARG A 191 -0.29 -6.36 -7.86
CA ARG A 191 -1.39 -5.41 -7.70
C ARG A 191 -0.93 -4.00 -8.07
N ASN A 192 -1.87 -3.20 -8.55
CA ASN A 192 -1.59 -1.83 -8.97
C ASN A 192 -1.03 -0.94 -7.84
N ARG A 193 -1.41 -1.26 -6.59
CA ARG A 193 -0.97 -0.55 -5.37
C ARG A 193 -0.94 -1.49 -4.18
N VAL A 194 0.14 -1.44 -3.44
CA VAL A 194 0.33 -2.15 -2.17
C VAL A 194 1.12 -1.29 -1.20
N THR A 195 1.02 -1.57 0.09
CA THR A 195 1.82 -0.90 1.10
C THR A 195 2.69 -1.90 1.83
N LEU A 196 4.01 -1.66 1.85
CA LEU A 196 4.98 -2.53 2.52
C LEU A 196 5.37 -1.97 3.89
N CYS A 197 5.51 -2.85 4.86
CA CYS A 197 5.92 -2.50 6.21
C CYS A 197 7.34 -1.96 6.23
N ARG A 198 7.56 -0.80 6.84
CA ARG A 198 8.86 -0.18 7.02
C ARG A 198 9.28 -0.06 8.49
N CYS A 199 8.36 -0.22 9.41
CA CYS A 199 8.62 -0.14 10.85
C CYS A 199 9.06 -1.47 11.49
N GLY A 200 9.04 -2.58 10.74
CA GLY A 200 9.40 -3.92 11.21
C GLY A 200 8.39 -4.60 12.14
N ARG A 201 7.30 -3.93 12.53
CA ARG A 201 6.36 -4.37 13.56
C ARG A 201 4.99 -4.80 13.05
N SER A 202 4.75 -4.82 11.74
CA SER A 202 3.50 -5.32 11.18
C SER A 202 3.25 -6.78 11.56
N SER A 203 2.03 -7.11 11.91
CA SER A 203 1.54 -8.48 12.10
C SER A 203 1.09 -9.13 10.79
N ASN A 204 1.20 -8.42 9.66
CA ASN A 204 0.86 -8.89 8.32
C ASN A 204 2.04 -8.73 7.34
N LYS A 205 3.29 -8.94 7.80
CA LYS A 205 4.47 -8.79 6.95
C LYS A 205 4.38 -9.68 5.70
N PRO A 206 4.76 -9.16 4.53
CA PRO A 206 5.49 -7.91 4.27
C PRO A 206 4.61 -6.67 4.21
N PHE A 207 3.28 -6.80 4.19
CA PHE A 207 2.37 -5.67 4.08
C PHE A 207 2.28 -4.86 5.37
N CYS A 208 1.95 -3.58 5.21
CA CYS A 208 1.70 -2.69 6.34
C CYS A 208 0.29 -2.92 6.88
N ASP A 209 0.15 -2.98 8.20
CA ASP A 209 -1.11 -3.10 8.94
C ASP A 209 -1.44 -1.87 9.80
N GLY A 210 -0.73 -0.75 9.58
CA GLY A 210 -0.90 0.48 10.36
C GLY A 210 -0.19 0.49 11.73
N THR A 211 0.52 -0.59 12.11
CA THR A 211 1.24 -0.67 13.39
C THR A 211 2.27 0.44 13.55
N HIS A 212 2.85 0.98 12.46
CA HIS A 212 3.81 2.09 12.51
C HIS A 212 3.29 3.29 13.33
N GLY A 213 2.01 3.64 13.21
CA GLY A 213 1.40 4.73 13.99
C GLY A 213 1.33 4.41 15.50
N ARG A 214 0.98 3.14 15.84
CA ARG A 214 0.85 2.71 17.25
C ARG A 214 2.19 2.60 17.98
N VAL A 215 3.24 2.21 17.27
CA VAL A 215 4.59 2.08 17.85
C VAL A 215 5.41 3.36 17.78
N GLY A 216 4.84 4.43 17.26
CA GLY A 216 5.51 5.72 17.14
C GLY A 216 6.71 5.69 16.18
N PHE A 217 6.64 4.91 15.09
CA PHE A 217 7.70 4.85 14.09
C PHE A 217 7.98 6.24 13.52
N ARG A 218 9.26 6.61 13.44
CA ARG A 218 9.71 7.85 12.80
C ARG A 218 10.83 7.56 11.81
N GLU A 219 10.85 8.35 10.77
CA GLU A 219 11.88 8.21 9.71
C GLU A 219 13.23 8.80 10.16
N GLY A 220 13.21 9.79 11.05
CA GLY A 220 14.37 10.57 11.49
C GLY A 220 14.31 11.98 10.95
#